data_53f1924934bb498e7b72e817da379aa7
#
_entry.id   53f1924934bb498e7b72e817da379aa7
#
_cell.length_a   1.000
_cell.length_b   1.000
_cell.length_c   1.000
_cell.angle_alpha   90.00
_cell.angle_beta   90.00
_cell.angle_gamma   90.00
#
_symmetry.space_group_name_H-M   'P 1'
#
loop_
_entity.id
_entity.type
_entity.pdbx_description
1 polymer ?
#
loop_
_entity_poly.entity_id
_entity_poly.type
_entity_poly.pdbx_seq_one_letter_code
_entity_poly.pdbx_strand_id
1 'polypeptide(L)'
;MMRVWLVCVVLLVSCLTGCASHTRNMAESISSQDPNYKDTACQRSFDLAPLHDEIKLTRSIATPTLLLLSGGSYLLPLLTVNMGLDALDQLDASHVSKVCGGFATPVRNIFEKVVLWAGFSLFTGNVKLAGN
;
A
#
# COMPACT_ATOMS: atom_id res chain seq x y z
N MET A 1 -1.68 1.36 -34.80
CA MET A 1 -0.83 2.18 -33.91
C MET A 1 -1.62 2.93 -32.85
N MET A 2 -2.73 3.60 -33.18
CA MET A 2 -3.55 4.40 -32.23
C MET A 2 -4.13 3.58 -31.05
N ARG A 3 -4.53 2.32 -31.25
CA ARG A 3 -5.05 1.44 -30.18
C ARG A 3 -3.99 1.07 -29.14
N VAL A 4 -2.76 0.84 -29.57
CA VAL A 4 -1.64 0.52 -28.64
C VAL A 4 -1.31 1.74 -27.79
N TRP A 5 -1.31 2.92 -28.41
CA TRP A 5 -1.05 4.17 -27.70
C TRP A 5 -2.11 4.46 -26.63
N LEU A 6 -3.39 4.24 -26.95
CA LEU A 6 -4.51 4.39 -26.01
C LEU A 6 -4.38 3.42 -24.82
N VAL A 7 -4.01 2.17 -25.06
CA VAL A 7 -3.79 1.18 -24.00
C VAL A 7 -2.62 1.59 -23.10
N CYS A 8 -1.51 2.07 -23.69
CA CYS A 8 -0.37 2.57 -22.90
C CYS A 8 -0.74 3.80 -22.04
N VAL A 9 -1.52 4.74 -22.58
CA VAL A 9 -1.96 5.92 -21.83
C VAL A 9 -2.91 5.51 -20.69
N VAL A 10 -3.86 4.62 -20.93
CA VAL A 10 -4.76 4.11 -19.87
C VAL A 10 -3.99 3.37 -18.80
N LEU A 11 -3.00 2.56 -19.15
CA LEU A 11 -2.14 1.88 -18.17
C LEU A 11 -1.29 2.87 -17.37
N LEU A 12 -0.73 3.90 -18.00
CA LEU A 12 0.02 4.96 -17.32
C LEU A 12 -0.86 5.75 -16.35
N VAL A 13 -2.06 6.14 -16.75
CA VAL A 13 -3.01 6.87 -15.89
C VAL A 13 -3.47 5.99 -14.72
N SER A 14 -3.70 4.69 -14.94
CA SER A 14 -4.07 3.74 -13.88
C SER A 14 -2.94 3.54 -12.87
N CYS A 15 -1.68 3.63 -13.29
CA CYS A 15 -0.52 3.56 -12.38
C CYS A 15 -0.42 4.81 -11.48
N LEU A 16 -0.83 5.99 -11.97
CA LEU A 16 -0.71 7.24 -11.21
C LEU A 16 -1.75 7.35 -10.07
N THR A 17 -2.89 6.71 -10.19
CA THR A 17 -3.98 6.77 -9.18
C THR A 17 -3.83 5.76 -8.03
N GLY A 18 -2.92 4.80 -8.14
CA GLY A 18 -2.75 3.71 -7.16
C GLY A 18 -1.61 3.90 -6.15
N CYS A 19 -0.94 5.07 -6.11
CA CYS A 19 0.29 5.25 -5.32
C CYS A 19 0.09 5.69 -3.87
N ALA A 20 -1.12 6.09 -3.45
CA ALA A 20 -1.35 6.50 -2.07
C ALA A 20 -1.31 5.29 -1.11
N SER A 21 -0.57 5.41 -0.01
CA SER A 21 -0.49 4.40 1.04
C SER A 21 -1.79 4.32 1.85
N HIS A 22 -1.98 3.22 2.59
CA HIS A 22 -3.09 3.10 3.53
C HIS A 22 -3.00 4.14 4.64
N THR A 23 -1.78 4.40 5.12
CA THR A 23 -1.50 5.43 6.13
C THR A 23 -1.88 6.82 5.63
N ARG A 24 -1.56 7.15 4.37
CA ARG A 24 -1.96 8.42 3.77
C ARG A 24 -3.46 8.55 3.62
N ASN A 25 -4.11 7.54 3.07
CA ASN A 25 -5.57 7.53 2.91
C ASN A 25 -6.28 7.68 4.26
N MET A 26 -5.74 7.04 5.32
CA MET A 26 -6.27 7.19 6.67
C MET A 26 -6.06 8.62 7.19
N ALA A 27 -4.86 9.19 7.05
CA ALA A 27 -4.55 10.56 7.48
C ALA A 27 -5.46 11.58 6.78
N GLU A 28 -5.70 11.43 5.48
CA GLU A 28 -6.59 12.30 4.70
C GLU A 28 -8.08 12.12 5.05
N SER A 29 -8.47 10.96 5.56
CA SER A 29 -9.85 10.69 5.96
C SER A 29 -10.23 11.28 7.31
N ILE A 30 -9.25 11.66 8.14
CA ILE A 30 -9.49 12.23 9.47
C ILE A 30 -9.91 13.69 9.32
N SER A 31 -11.05 14.02 9.93
CA SER A 31 -11.56 15.39 9.91
C SER A 31 -10.74 16.31 10.82
N SER A 32 -10.43 17.51 10.34
CA SER A 32 -9.83 18.56 11.18
C SER A 32 -10.73 19.03 12.35
N GLN A 33 -12.00 18.58 12.33
CA GLN A 33 -12.96 18.86 13.42
C GLN A 33 -12.94 17.81 14.52
N ASP A 34 -12.22 16.70 14.31
CA ASP A 34 -12.08 15.67 15.35
C ASP A 34 -11.36 16.23 16.57
N PRO A 35 -11.82 15.94 17.80
CA PRO A 35 -11.28 16.54 19.02
C PRO A 35 -9.79 16.25 19.22
N ASN A 36 -9.31 15.10 18.75
CA ASN A 36 -7.92 14.68 18.87
C ASN A 36 -7.05 15.09 17.68
N TYR A 37 -7.62 15.72 16.64
CA TYR A 37 -6.87 16.11 15.44
C TYR A 37 -5.65 16.99 15.76
N LYS A 38 -5.80 17.90 16.73
CA LYS A 38 -4.72 18.83 17.14
C LYS A 38 -3.75 18.24 18.15
N ASP A 39 -3.97 17.03 18.62
CA ASP A 39 -3.04 16.37 19.53
C ASP A 39 -1.69 16.12 18.83
N THR A 40 -0.62 16.37 19.55
CA THR A 40 0.76 16.17 19.05
C THR A 40 1.01 14.74 18.62
N ALA A 41 0.39 13.75 19.26
CA ALA A 41 0.51 12.36 18.89
C ALA A 41 -0.19 12.07 17.54
N CYS A 42 -1.37 12.66 17.31
CA CYS A 42 -2.07 12.55 16.03
C CYS A 42 -1.25 13.22 14.91
N GLN A 43 -0.78 14.44 15.12
CA GLN A 43 0.01 15.16 14.12
C GLN A 43 1.32 14.43 13.77
N ARG A 44 2.03 13.88 14.74
CA ARG A 44 3.23 13.07 14.49
C ARG A 44 2.94 11.79 13.70
N SER A 45 1.77 11.22 13.89
CA SER A 45 1.41 10.00 13.14
C SER A 45 1.22 10.26 11.64
N PHE A 46 0.89 11.50 11.24
CA PHE A 46 0.82 11.90 9.84
C PHE A 46 2.18 11.95 9.14
N ASP A 47 3.27 12.13 9.90
CA ASP A 47 4.63 12.13 9.37
C ASP A 47 5.04 10.77 8.77
N LEU A 48 4.33 9.71 9.11
CA LEU A 48 4.55 8.37 8.54
C LEU A 48 3.99 8.23 7.11
N ALA A 49 2.98 9.01 6.74
CA ALA A 49 2.33 8.89 5.44
C ALA A 49 3.29 9.09 4.25
N PRO A 50 4.14 10.14 4.19
CA PRO A 50 5.07 10.31 3.08
C PRO A 50 6.11 9.19 3.01
N LEU A 51 6.53 8.62 4.14
CA LEU A 51 7.45 7.48 4.16
C LEU A 51 6.84 6.24 3.50
N HIS A 52 5.59 5.94 3.83
CA HIS A 52 4.88 4.80 3.22
C HIS A 52 4.62 5.01 1.73
N ASP A 53 4.32 6.23 1.30
CA ASP A 53 4.17 6.57 -0.11
C ASP A 53 5.47 6.36 -0.89
N GLU A 54 6.61 6.78 -0.34
CA GLU A 54 7.92 6.59 -0.95
C GLU A 54 8.29 5.11 -1.04
N ILE A 55 8.06 4.33 0.02
CA ILE A 55 8.27 2.88 0.02
C ILE A 55 7.39 2.22 -1.05
N LYS A 56 6.12 2.60 -1.13
CA LYS A 56 5.17 2.05 -2.10
C LYS A 56 5.57 2.38 -3.53
N LEU A 57 5.98 3.62 -3.81
CA LEU A 57 6.49 4.03 -5.10
C LEU A 57 7.75 3.25 -5.48
N THR A 58 8.70 3.15 -4.58
CA THR A 58 9.95 2.41 -4.80
C THR A 58 9.68 0.94 -5.12
N ARG A 59 8.79 0.28 -4.38
CA ARG A 59 8.39 -1.11 -4.64
C ARG A 59 7.73 -1.28 -6.01
N SER A 60 6.90 -0.33 -6.42
CA SER A 60 6.18 -0.40 -7.69
C SER A 60 7.13 -0.45 -8.90
N ILE A 61 8.30 0.13 -8.76
CA ILE A 61 9.35 0.15 -9.80
C ILE A 61 10.33 -1.01 -9.61
N ALA A 62 10.81 -1.22 -8.38
CA ALA A 62 11.86 -2.20 -8.09
C ALA A 62 11.38 -3.66 -8.25
N THR A 63 10.15 -3.96 -7.81
CA THR A 63 9.63 -5.35 -7.84
C THR A 63 9.56 -5.92 -9.26
N PRO A 64 8.91 -5.29 -10.25
CA PRO A 64 8.87 -5.82 -11.60
C PRO A 64 10.25 -5.87 -12.26
N THR A 65 11.10 -4.88 -11.98
CA THR A 65 12.48 -4.85 -12.51
C THR A 65 13.29 -6.03 -12.00
N LEU A 66 13.26 -6.31 -10.69
CA LEU A 66 13.98 -7.44 -10.10
C LEU A 66 13.45 -8.79 -10.60
N LEU A 67 12.13 -8.93 -10.78
CA LEU A 67 11.55 -10.15 -11.34
C LEU A 67 11.99 -10.41 -12.77
N LEU A 68 12.01 -9.39 -13.62
CA LEU A 68 12.48 -9.51 -15.00
C LEU A 68 13.96 -9.88 -15.06
N LEU A 69 14.81 -9.18 -14.28
CA LEU A 69 16.25 -9.44 -14.26
C LEU A 69 16.62 -10.81 -13.70
N SER A 70 15.83 -11.33 -12.76
CA SER A 70 16.07 -12.62 -12.13
C SER A 70 15.43 -13.81 -12.85
N GLY A 71 14.74 -13.56 -13.96
CA GLY A 71 13.96 -14.61 -14.64
C GLY A 71 12.88 -15.24 -13.74
N GLY A 72 12.37 -14.50 -12.76
CA GLY A 72 11.34 -14.95 -11.82
C GLY A 72 11.86 -15.64 -10.54
N SER A 73 13.17 -15.87 -10.40
CA SER A 73 13.74 -16.60 -9.24
C SER A 73 13.46 -15.91 -7.91
N TYR A 74 13.32 -14.57 -7.90
CA TYR A 74 13.03 -13.79 -6.69
C TYR A 74 11.53 -13.57 -6.42
N LEU A 75 10.63 -14.29 -7.11
CA LEU A 75 9.19 -14.13 -6.94
C LEU A 75 8.75 -14.30 -5.48
N LEU A 76 9.12 -15.41 -4.84
CA LEU A 76 8.72 -15.71 -3.45
C LEU A 76 9.32 -14.73 -2.44
N PRO A 77 10.64 -14.44 -2.44
CA PRO A 77 11.22 -13.43 -1.56
C PRO A 77 10.57 -12.05 -1.73
N LEU A 78 10.37 -11.58 -2.95
CA LEU A 78 9.75 -10.29 -3.22
C LEU A 78 8.29 -10.23 -2.76
N LEU A 79 7.54 -11.32 -2.96
CA LEU A 79 6.16 -11.42 -2.47
C LEU A 79 6.13 -11.31 -0.95
N THR A 80 6.98 -12.03 -0.24
CA THR A 80 7.05 -12.01 1.23
C THR A 80 7.38 -10.62 1.76
N VAL A 81 8.36 -9.94 1.16
CA VAL A 81 8.73 -8.57 1.55
C VAL A 81 7.58 -7.60 1.29
N ASN A 82 6.95 -7.67 0.13
CA ASN A 82 5.83 -6.80 -0.21
C ASN A 82 4.63 -7.01 0.73
N MET A 83 4.30 -8.26 1.08
CA MET A 83 3.26 -8.55 2.07
C MET A 83 3.59 -7.97 3.45
N GLY A 84 4.83 -8.08 3.88
CA GLY A 84 5.29 -7.52 5.15
C GLY A 84 5.15 -6.00 5.18
N LEU A 85 5.55 -5.32 4.11
CA LEU A 85 5.43 -3.87 3.99
C LEU A 85 3.97 -3.41 3.90
N ASP A 86 3.09 -4.15 3.22
CA ASP A 86 1.66 -3.84 3.19
C ASP A 86 1.00 -4.05 4.56
N ALA A 87 1.42 -5.07 5.31
CA ALA A 87 0.95 -5.27 6.67
C ALA A 87 1.38 -4.13 7.59
N LEU A 88 2.62 -3.64 7.47
CA LEU A 88 3.11 -2.50 8.24
C LEU A 88 2.33 -1.22 7.90
N ASP A 89 2.12 -0.92 6.62
CA ASP A 89 1.32 0.24 6.19
C ASP A 89 -0.11 0.20 6.76
N GLN A 90 -0.75 -0.97 6.80
CA GLN A 90 -2.08 -1.13 7.41
C GLN A 90 -2.05 -1.01 8.94
N LEU A 91 -0.98 -1.47 9.60
CA LEU A 91 -0.80 -1.32 11.05
C LEU A 91 -0.62 0.15 11.42
N ASP A 92 0.20 0.88 10.67
CA ASP A 92 0.43 2.30 10.87
C ASP A 92 -0.84 3.12 10.57
N ALA A 93 -1.58 2.79 9.51
CA ALA A 93 -2.89 3.38 9.24
C ALA A 93 -3.89 3.16 10.40
N SER A 94 -3.89 1.95 10.98
CA SER A 94 -4.70 1.63 12.16
C SER A 94 -4.25 2.40 13.40
N HIS A 95 -2.93 2.61 13.57
CA HIS A 95 -2.37 3.44 14.64
C HIS A 95 -2.79 4.90 14.49
N VAL A 96 -2.64 5.48 13.29
CA VAL A 96 -3.12 6.84 12.97
C VAL A 96 -4.58 7.00 13.34
N SER A 97 -5.44 6.09 12.91
CA SER A 97 -6.87 6.12 13.26
C SER A 97 -7.09 6.14 14.76
N LYS A 98 -6.44 5.24 15.51
CA LYS A 98 -6.58 5.13 16.96
C LYS A 98 -6.15 6.39 17.69
N VAL A 99 -5.00 6.96 17.33
CA VAL A 99 -4.41 8.13 18.00
C VAL A 99 -5.22 9.39 17.71
N CYS A 100 -5.80 9.49 16.50
CA CYS A 100 -6.61 10.63 16.10
C CYS A 100 -8.10 10.52 16.51
N GLY A 101 -8.49 9.51 17.29
CA GLY A 101 -9.84 9.39 17.85
C GLY A 101 -10.77 8.44 17.11
N GLY A 102 -10.26 7.72 16.10
CA GLY A 102 -10.97 6.67 15.38
C GLY A 102 -10.85 5.29 16.04
N PHE A 103 -11.35 4.27 15.35
CA PHE A 103 -11.27 2.89 15.78
C PHE A 103 -10.10 2.18 15.13
N ALA A 104 -9.22 1.57 15.95
CA ALA A 104 -8.14 0.75 15.44
C ALA A 104 -8.69 -0.54 14.78
N THR A 105 -8.18 -0.88 13.60
CA THR A 105 -8.46 -2.18 12.98
C THR A 105 -7.72 -3.28 13.74
N PRO A 106 -8.38 -4.34 14.20
CA PRO A 106 -7.71 -5.44 14.87
C PRO A 106 -6.61 -6.04 13.99
N VAL A 107 -5.43 -6.24 14.57
CA VAL A 107 -4.24 -6.80 13.88
C VAL A 107 -4.56 -8.11 13.15
N ARG A 108 -5.37 -8.97 13.78
CA ARG A 108 -5.83 -10.21 13.16
C ARG A 108 -6.51 -9.99 11.81
N ASN A 109 -7.40 -9.00 11.72
CA ASN A 109 -8.12 -8.70 10.48
C ASN A 109 -7.19 -8.16 9.39
N ILE A 110 -6.13 -7.44 9.78
CA ILE A 110 -5.09 -6.97 8.87
C ILE A 110 -4.34 -8.15 8.28
N PHE A 111 -3.86 -9.06 9.12
CA PHE A 111 -3.14 -10.26 8.66
C PHE A 111 -4.00 -11.17 7.80
N GLU A 112 -5.25 -11.43 8.19
CA GLU A 112 -6.17 -12.24 7.39
C GLU A 112 -6.38 -11.66 6.00
N LYS A 113 -6.55 -10.35 5.88
CA LYS A 113 -6.68 -9.67 4.57
C LYS A 113 -5.41 -9.80 3.74
N VAL A 114 -4.25 -9.52 4.31
CA VAL A 114 -2.96 -9.59 3.60
C VAL A 114 -2.68 -11.01 3.10
N VAL A 115 -2.88 -12.03 3.96
CA VAL A 115 -2.66 -13.43 3.60
C VAL A 115 -3.66 -13.92 2.56
N LEU A 116 -4.94 -13.58 2.69
CA LEU A 116 -5.97 -13.95 1.72
C LEU A 116 -5.69 -13.34 0.34
N TRP A 117 -5.32 -12.05 0.29
CA TRP A 117 -4.99 -11.40 -0.98
C TRP A 117 -3.75 -11.97 -1.64
N ALA A 118 -2.69 -12.26 -0.87
CA ALA A 118 -1.49 -12.89 -1.39
C ALA A 118 -1.77 -14.31 -1.88
N GLY A 119 -2.51 -15.12 -1.11
CA GLY A 119 -2.91 -16.46 -1.50
C GLY A 119 -3.76 -16.45 -2.77
N PHE A 120 -4.75 -15.56 -2.84
CA PHE A 120 -5.59 -15.41 -4.02
C PHE A 120 -4.81 -14.99 -5.27
N SER A 121 -3.86 -14.05 -5.12
CA SER A 121 -2.99 -13.59 -6.21
C SER A 121 -2.11 -14.71 -6.77
N LEU A 122 -1.54 -15.55 -5.90
CA LEU A 122 -0.77 -16.72 -6.31
C LEU A 122 -1.63 -17.77 -7.04
N PHE A 123 -2.85 -17.99 -6.54
CA PHE A 123 -3.73 -19.04 -7.07
C PHE A 123 -4.34 -18.66 -8.42
N THR A 124 -4.62 -17.39 -8.65
CA THR A 124 -5.22 -16.89 -9.90
C THR A 124 -4.18 -16.53 -10.97
N GLY A 125 -2.89 -16.63 -10.67
CA GLY A 125 -1.81 -16.19 -11.57
C GLY A 125 -1.79 -14.67 -11.80
N ASN A 126 -2.70 -13.93 -11.16
CA ASN A 126 -2.73 -12.47 -11.15
C ASN A 126 -1.88 -11.93 -10.01
N VAL A 127 -0.57 -12.09 -10.12
CA VAL A 127 0.35 -11.47 -9.16
C VAL A 127 0.25 -9.95 -9.34
N LYS A 128 -0.51 -9.28 -8.49
CA LYS A 128 -0.43 -7.82 -8.37
C LYS A 128 0.92 -7.49 -7.71
N LEU A 129 1.91 -7.24 -8.54
CA LEU A 129 3.31 -7.04 -8.16
C LEU A 129 3.58 -5.72 -7.44
N ALA A 130 2.64 -4.82 -7.45
CA ALA A 130 2.71 -3.59 -6.67
C ALA A 130 1.30 -3.24 -6.19
N GLY A 131 1.17 -3.00 -4.92
CA GLY A 131 -0.12 -2.81 -4.29
C GLY A 131 -1.00 -1.77 -4.98
N ASN A 132 -2.23 -2.16 -5.16
CA ASN A 132 -3.38 -1.25 -5.21
C ASN A 132 -3.97 -1.15 -3.83
#